data_a90c31cd679fd8714cd53f0b3e97408b
#
_entry.id   a90c31cd679fd8714cd53f0b3e97408b
#
_cell.length_a   1.000
_cell.length_b   1.000
_cell.length_c   1.000
_cell.angle_alpha   90.00
_cell.angle_beta   90.00
_cell.angle_gamma   90.00
#
_symmetry.space_group_name_H-M   'P 1'
#
loop_
_entity.id
_entity.type
_entity.pdbx_description
1 polymer ?
#
loop_
_entity_poly.entity_id
_entity_poly.type
_entity_poly.pdbx_seq_one_letter_code
_entity_poly.pdbx_strand_id
1 'polypeptide(L)'
;MRGRIRNVAALSLILVLGAACTREQPAAEQPAGGGQEGGGQAAETGSLLQEIQERGILRCGVNNTVPGFGFETQGQIEGFDIDFCKAFAAAVFATDDPQEETHYELIPVDADARFNALRAGEFDVLVRNTTWTSSRDGAEGVSFAHPNFYDGQAMMVPEGDFAAMEDLDGASICVTTGTTTELNLADYLGALNVDFEPVALEDYDQIFQAFRQGRCEAVTGDRSALVGLTSTWEEDVGPLVIFDDIISKEPLAPGVLDGDDEWFDVINMVVNGLVLAEELEVTSENLDQEISSPSDPKIGALLGVPVAEGEEAGIEFDPGLAVEGTFMQNVIASVGNYGEIFDRHLTPLGLERDLNALWTEGGIQYAIPFR
;
A
#
# COMPACT_ATOMS: atom_id res chain seq x y z
N MET A 1 -14.42 61.54 31.19
CA MET A 1 -13.31 62.22 31.87
C MET A 1 -12.05 61.44 31.49
N ARG A 2 -11.28 62.03 30.61
CA ARG A 2 -9.88 62.49 30.75
C ARG A 2 -8.96 61.41 31.28
N GLY A 3 -7.83 61.01 30.68
CA GLY A 3 -7.00 61.75 29.75
C GLY A 3 -5.92 60.90 29.14
N ARG A 4 -5.46 61.38 28.03
CA ARG A 4 -4.28 60.96 27.24
C ARG A 4 -2.98 61.20 28.03
N ILE A 5 -1.98 60.34 27.87
CA ILE A 5 -0.57 60.79 27.79
C ILE A 5 0.18 59.97 26.71
N ARG A 6 0.74 60.74 25.75
CA ARG A 6 1.74 60.36 24.72
C ARG A 6 3.11 60.60 25.32
N ASN A 7 4.12 59.75 25.00
CA ASN A 7 5.52 60.11 24.89
C ASN A 7 6.13 59.09 23.90
N VAL A 8 6.60 59.45 22.85
CA VAL A 8 7.60 60.17 22.04
C VAL A 8 9.06 59.86 22.46
N ALA A 9 9.76 59.30 21.47
CA ALA A 9 11.19 59.38 21.11
C ALA A 9 12.18 58.58 21.99
N ALA A 10 13.16 57.91 21.41
CA ALA A 10 14.28 58.49 20.65
C ALA A 10 15.05 57.42 19.83
N LEU A 11 15.33 57.82 18.61
CA LEU A 11 16.28 57.15 17.69
C LEU A 11 17.69 57.41 18.22
N SER A 12 18.50 56.36 18.34
CA SER A 12 19.97 56.48 18.47
C SER A 12 20.65 55.66 17.39
N LEU A 13 21.12 56.36 16.40
CA LEU A 13 21.97 55.88 15.29
C LEU A 13 23.41 55.81 15.82
N ILE A 14 23.97 54.58 15.89
CA ILE A 14 25.39 54.41 16.15
C ILE A 14 26.05 53.96 14.84
N LEU A 15 26.80 54.89 14.24
CA LEU A 15 27.76 54.64 13.17
C LEU A 15 29.04 54.01 13.79
N VAL A 16 29.39 52.79 13.40
CA VAL A 16 30.72 52.24 13.67
C VAL A 16 31.46 52.16 12.34
N LEU A 17 32.45 53.01 12.19
CA LEU A 17 33.47 52.88 11.16
C LEU A 17 34.42 51.74 11.54
N GLY A 18 34.48 50.70 10.73
CA GLY A 18 35.44 49.60 10.83
C GLY A 18 36.39 49.64 9.64
N ALA A 19 37.65 49.86 9.92
CA ALA A 19 38.75 49.95 8.97
C ALA A 19 38.99 48.62 8.23
N ALA A 20 39.11 48.70 6.90
CA ALA A 20 39.54 47.60 6.06
C ALA A 20 41.03 47.36 6.24
N CYS A 21 41.44 46.18 6.77
CA CYS A 21 42.80 45.66 6.64
C CYS A 21 42.80 44.64 5.50
N THR A 22 43.32 45.08 4.36
CA THR A 22 43.75 44.22 3.25
C THR A 22 44.97 43.42 3.68
N ARG A 23 44.84 42.13 3.78
CA ARG A 23 45.97 41.21 3.97
C ARG A 23 46.19 40.51 2.63
N GLU A 24 47.29 40.88 1.93
CA GLU A 24 47.79 40.13 0.78
C GLU A 24 48.17 38.71 1.21
N GLN A 25 47.60 37.71 0.53
CA GLN A 25 48.08 36.34 0.58
C GLN A 25 49.04 36.10 -0.58
N PRO A 26 50.20 35.49 -0.35
CA PRO A 26 51.13 35.13 -1.42
C PRO A 26 50.54 34.01 -2.29
N ALA A 27 50.75 34.14 -3.59
CA ALA A 27 50.42 33.15 -4.60
C ALA A 27 51.18 31.84 -4.34
N ALA A 28 50.46 30.75 -4.15
CA ALA A 28 51.02 29.40 -4.17
C ALA A 28 51.04 28.90 -5.62
N GLU A 29 52.19 28.49 -6.06
CA GLU A 29 52.46 27.84 -7.35
C GLU A 29 51.65 26.55 -7.46
N GLN A 30 50.92 26.39 -8.58
CA GLN A 30 50.28 25.12 -8.99
C GLN A 30 51.36 24.19 -9.58
N PRO A 31 51.48 22.94 -9.13
CA PRO A 31 52.18 21.95 -9.92
C PRO A 31 51.24 21.46 -11.04
N ALA A 32 51.69 21.57 -12.26
CA ALA A 32 51.09 20.91 -13.41
C ALA A 32 51.28 19.38 -13.25
N GLY A 33 50.19 18.66 -13.16
CA GLY A 33 50.20 17.19 -13.03
C GLY A 33 48.89 16.57 -13.43
N GLY A 34 48.85 16.06 -14.65
CA GLY A 34 48.13 14.87 -15.10
C GLY A 34 46.67 14.75 -14.73
N GLY A 35 45.80 15.09 -15.67
CA GLY A 35 44.41 14.66 -15.66
C GLY A 35 44.32 13.15 -15.63
N GLN A 36 43.58 12.67 -14.66
CA GLN A 36 42.86 11.43 -14.71
C GLN A 36 41.46 11.77 -14.23
N GLU A 37 40.59 12.09 -15.19
CA GLU A 37 39.16 12.05 -14.99
C GLU A 37 38.79 10.58 -14.67
N GLY A 38 38.87 10.25 -13.41
CA GLY A 38 38.20 9.09 -12.89
C GLY A 38 36.71 9.42 -12.77
N GLY A 39 36.02 9.40 -13.92
CA GLY A 39 34.61 9.19 -13.92
C GLY A 39 34.38 7.82 -13.28
N GLY A 40 34.02 7.80 -12.00
CA GLY A 40 33.36 6.66 -11.41
C GLY A 40 32.06 6.50 -12.22
N GLN A 41 32.08 5.61 -13.20
CA GLN A 41 30.83 4.97 -13.63
C GLN A 41 30.30 4.36 -12.34
N ALA A 42 29.22 4.94 -11.77
CA ALA A 42 28.29 4.16 -11.01
C ALA A 42 27.98 2.97 -11.93
N ALA A 43 28.24 1.77 -11.48
CA ALA A 43 27.74 0.60 -12.16
C ALA A 43 26.24 0.88 -12.32
N GLU A 44 25.75 0.96 -13.56
CA GLU A 44 24.35 0.85 -13.86
C GLU A 44 23.97 -0.54 -13.35
N THR A 45 23.58 -0.62 -12.07
CA THR A 45 22.80 -1.73 -11.58
C THR A 45 21.48 -1.60 -12.36
N GLY A 46 21.19 -2.58 -13.23
CA GLY A 46 19.94 -2.61 -13.98
C GLY A 46 18.78 -2.41 -13.01
N SER A 47 17.66 -1.86 -13.49
CA SER A 47 16.49 -1.70 -12.62
C SER A 47 16.03 -3.07 -12.12
N LEU A 48 15.39 -3.13 -10.96
CA LEU A 48 14.82 -4.38 -10.44
C LEU A 48 13.81 -4.97 -11.44
N LEU A 49 13.08 -4.12 -12.15
CA LEU A 49 12.18 -4.53 -13.23
C LEU A 49 12.92 -5.35 -14.30
N GLN A 50 14.10 -4.89 -14.75
CA GLN A 50 14.89 -5.66 -15.71
C GLN A 50 15.36 -7.00 -15.13
N GLU A 51 15.78 -7.03 -13.87
CA GLU A 51 16.17 -8.27 -13.19
C GLU A 51 14.99 -9.27 -13.08
N ILE A 52 13.77 -8.77 -12.79
CA ILE A 52 12.54 -9.56 -12.75
C ILE A 52 12.24 -10.14 -14.12
N GLN A 53 12.29 -9.31 -15.18
CA GLN A 53 12.06 -9.75 -16.56
C GLN A 53 13.07 -10.80 -17.02
N GLU A 54 14.36 -10.61 -16.74
CA GLU A 54 15.42 -11.58 -17.07
C GLU A 54 15.27 -12.90 -16.29
N ARG A 55 14.82 -12.82 -15.04
CA ARG A 55 14.55 -14.01 -14.20
C ARG A 55 13.29 -14.76 -14.63
N GLY A 56 12.33 -14.07 -15.24
CA GLY A 56 11.05 -14.63 -15.70
C GLY A 56 10.03 -14.91 -14.59
N ILE A 57 10.27 -14.45 -13.37
CA ILE A 57 9.40 -14.67 -12.20
C ILE A 57 9.36 -13.39 -11.36
N LEU A 58 8.15 -12.92 -11.00
CA LEU A 58 7.91 -11.92 -9.96
C LEU A 58 7.73 -12.61 -8.61
N ARG A 59 8.45 -12.15 -7.59
CA ARG A 59 8.29 -12.65 -6.22
C ARG A 59 7.49 -11.65 -5.39
N CYS A 60 6.39 -12.11 -4.81
CA CYS A 60 5.50 -11.31 -3.97
C CYS A 60 5.58 -11.75 -2.51
N GLY A 61 5.92 -10.82 -1.61
CA GLY A 61 5.77 -11.01 -0.17
C GLY A 61 4.29 -10.85 0.23
N VAL A 62 3.66 -11.91 0.72
CA VAL A 62 2.21 -11.97 0.93
C VAL A 62 1.84 -12.42 2.33
N ASN A 63 0.57 -12.22 2.70
CA ASN A 63 -0.05 -12.88 3.84
C ASN A 63 -0.62 -14.24 3.41
N ASN A 64 -0.72 -15.19 4.33
CA ASN A 64 -1.38 -16.48 4.10
C ASN A 64 -2.36 -16.88 5.22
N THR A 65 -2.62 -15.97 6.17
CA THR A 65 -3.49 -16.24 7.36
C THR A 65 -4.69 -15.30 7.47
N VAL A 66 -4.90 -14.39 6.48
CA VAL A 66 -6.02 -13.43 6.49
C VAL A 66 -7.04 -13.76 5.41
N PRO A 67 -8.21 -14.34 5.77
CA PRO A 67 -9.26 -14.62 4.82
C PRO A 67 -9.67 -13.37 4.03
N GLY A 68 -9.84 -13.53 2.73
CA GLY A 68 -10.16 -12.44 1.80
C GLY A 68 -8.95 -11.69 1.25
N PHE A 69 -7.85 -11.53 1.97
CA PHE A 69 -6.66 -10.82 1.51
C PHE A 69 -5.56 -11.76 1.00
N GLY A 70 -5.13 -12.69 1.84
CA GLY A 70 -4.20 -13.75 1.51
C GLY A 70 -4.41 -14.87 2.51
N PHE A 71 -5.04 -15.95 2.06
CA PHE A 71 -5.42 -17.07 2.91
C PHE A 71 -5.07 -18.40 2.26
N GLU A 72 -4.36 -19.24 3.02
CA GLU A 72 -3.93 -20.54 2.54
C GLU A 72 -5.00 -21.61 2.79
N THR A 73 -5.45 -22.24 1.72
CA THR A 73 -6.38 -23.38 1.78
C THR A 73 -5.84 -24.50 0.92
N GLN A 74 -5.62 -25.68 1.50
CA GLN A 74 -5.15 -26.89 0.81
C GLN A 74 -3.83 -26.68 0.04
N GLY A 75 -2.96 -25.80 0.55
CA GLY A 75 -1.66 -25.49 -0.06
C GLY A 75 -1.72 -24.47 -1.19
N GLN A 76 -2.83 -23.80 -1.37
CA GLN A 76 -3.00 -22.67 -2.29
C GLN A 76 -3.32 -21.41 -1.51
N ILE A 77 -2.65 -20.31 -1.84
CA ILE A 77 -2.91 -19.00 -1.24
C ILE A 77 -3.72 -18.19 -2.24
N GLU A 78 -4.89 -17.71 -1.80
CA GLU A 78 -5.81 -16.89 -2.62
C GLU A 78 -6.25 -15.66 -1.84
N GLY A 79 -6.69 -14.61 -2.55
CA GLY A 79 -7.24 -13.42 -1.93
C GLY A 79 -7.01 -12.16 -2.74
N PHE A 80 -7.49 -11.05 -2.21
CA PHE A 80 -7.43 -9.72 -2.79
C PHE A 80 -5.99 -9.30 -3.11
N ASP A 81 -5.08 -9.39 -2.15
CA ASP A 81 -3.67 -9.06 -2.33
C ASP A 81 -2.97 -10.01 -3.32
N ILE A 82 -3.42 -11.25 -3.39
CA ILE A 82 -2.87 -12.25 -4.32
C ILE A 82 -3.23 -11.91 -5.77
N ASP A 83 -4.45 -11.41 -6.01
CA ASP A 83 -4.83 -10.95 -7.35
C ASP A 83 -4.05 -9.69 -7.76
N PHE A 84 -3.67 -8.81 -6.83
CA PHE A 84 -2.73 -7.73 -7.15
C PHE A 84 -1.34 -8.26 -7.52
N CYS A 85 -0.82 -9.30 -6.86
CA CYS A 85 0.43 -9.96 -7.29
C CYS A 85 0.31 -10.50 -8.73
N LYS A 86 -0.79 -11.16 -9.07
CA LYS A 86 -1.08 -11.64 -10.44
C LYS A 86 -1.15 -10.48 -11.44
N ALA A 87 -1.80 -9.38 -11.06
CA ALA A 87 -1.90 -8.17 -11.88
C ALA A 87 -0.51 -7.58 -12.20
N PHE A 88 0.38 -7.49 -11.20
CA PHE A 88 1.75 -7.05 -11.41
C PHE A 88 2.54 -7.98 -12.33
N ALA A 89 2.40 -9.30 -12.17
CA ALA A 89 3.03 -10.28 -13.06
C ALA A 89 2.50 -10.17 -14.49
N ALA A 90 1.18 -10.01 -14.67
CA ALA A 90 0.57 -9.83 -15.98
C ALA A 90 1.06 -8.55 -16.70
N ALA A 91 1.29 -7.47 -15.95
CA ALA A 91 1.86 -6.24 -16.50
C ALA A 91 3.32 -6.40 -16.94
N VAL A 92 4.13 -7.12 -16.17
CA VAL A 92 5.57 -7.28 -16.42
C VAL A 92 5.86 -8.28 -17.55
N PHE A 93 5.08 -9.38 -17.62
CA PHE A 93 5.36 -10.51 -18.54
C PHE A 93 4.39 -10.57 -19.73
N ALA A 94 3.50 -9.60 -19.86
CA ALA A 94 2.53 -9.53 -20.95
C ALA A 94 1.71 -10.84 -21.11
N THR A 95 1.28 -11.42 -19.99
CA THR A 95 0.46 -12.64 -19.94
C THR A 95 -0.96 -12.32 -19.50
N ASP A 96 -1.93 -12.86 -20.21
CA ASP A 96 -3.36 -12.79 -19.92
C ASP A 96 -3.91 -14.09 -19.29
N ASP A 97 -3.05 -15.07 -19.04
CA ASP A 97 -3.44 -16.33 -18.41
C ASP A 97 -3.26 -16.28 -16.87
N PRO A 98 -4.35 -16.07 -16.11
CA PRO A 98 -4.28 -16.04 -14.66
C PRO A 98 -3.92 -17.40 -14.02
N GLN A 99 -3.97 -18.48 -14.81
CA GLN A 99 -3.58 -19.82 -14.38
C GLN A 99 -2.11 -20.13 -14.70
N GLU A 100 -1.42 -19.23 -15.37
CA GLU A 100 0.00 -19.39 -15.66
C GLU A 100 0.83 -19.04 -14.41
N GLU A 101 0.82 -19.95 -13.43
CA GLU A 101 1.61 -19.87 -12.19
C GLU A 101 3.13 -19.79 -12.41
N THR A 102 3.57 -19.73 -13.67
CA THR A 102 4.99 -19.72 -14.03
C THR A 102 5.67 -18.38 -13.88
N HIS A 103 4.90 -17.29 -13.78
CA HIS A 103 5.44 -15.92 -13.79
C HIS A 103 5.40 -15.21 -12.43
N TYR A 104 4.85 -15.82 -11.39
CA TYR A 104 4.94 -15.28 -10.04
C TYR A 104 5.17 -16.37 -8.99
N GLU A 105 5.75 -15.95 -7.88
CA GLU A 105 5.96 -16.78 -6.70
C GLU A 105 5.42 -16.03 -5.47
N LEU A 106 4.57 -16.70 -4.70
CA LEU A 106 4.02 -16.18 -3.45
C LEU A 106 4.92 -16.60 -2.29
N ILE A 107 5.44 -15.61 -1.55
CA ILE A 107 6.34 -15.83 -0.42
C ILE A 107 5.62 -15.33 0.85
N PRO A 108 5.03 -16.24 1.65
CA PRO A 108 4.45 -15.88 2.93
C PRO A 108 5.50 -15.24 3.85
N VAL A 109 5.14 -14.15 4.48
CA VAL A 109 6.04 -13.43 5.38
C VAL A 109 5.27 -12.87 6.58
N ASP A 110 5.84 -12.99 7.79
CA ASP A 110 5.24 -12.46 9.01
C ASP A 110 5.32 -10.93 9.08
N ALA A 111 4.43 -10.35 9.89
CA ALA A 111 4.28 -8.91 9.95
C ALA A 111 5.55 -8.19 10.45
N ASP A 112 6.26 -8.76 11.39
CA ASP A 112 7.48 -8.19 11.97
C ASP A 112 8.71 -8.38 11.07
N ALA A 113 8.72 -9.41 10.22
CA ALA A 113 9.82 -9.74 9.32
C ALA A 113 9.76 -9.02 7.96
N ARG A 114 8.58 -8.59 7.50
CA ARG A 114 8.31 -8.19 6.11
C ARG A 114 9.24 -7.12 5.53
N PHE A 115 9.57 -6.10 6.31
CA PHE A 115 10.45 -5.02 5.82
C PHE A 115 11.91 -5.45 5.76
N ASN A 116 12.35 -6.30 6.68
CA ASN A 116 13.69 -6.89 6.63
C ASN A 116 13.83 -7.83 5.43
N ALA A 117 12.83 -8.66 5.16
CA ALA A 117 12.79 -9.58 4.02
C ALA A 117 12.78 -8.81 2.68
N LEU A 118 11.99 -7.73 2.55
CA LEU A 118 12.02 -6.85 1.38
C LEU A 118 13.41 -6.24 1.17
N ARG A 119 14.04 -5.69 2.21
CA ARG A 119 15.40 -5.14 2.13
C ARG A 119 16.47 -6.19 1.81
N ALA A 120 16.25 -7.43 2.20
CA ALA A 120 17.14 -8.55 1.86
C ALA A 120 16.94 -9.06 0.43
N GLY A 121 15.93 -8.55 -0.30
CA GLY A 121 15.59 -8.99 -1.66
C GLY A 121 15.01 -10.41 -1.70
N GLU A 122 14.34 -10.85 -0.62
CA GLU A 122 13.67 -12.15 -0.60
C GLU A 122 12.47 -12.15 -1.55
N PHE A 123 11.84 -11.00 -1.75
CA PHE A 123 10.79 -10.75 -2.74
C PHE A 123 10.92 -9.34 -3.33
N ASP A 124 10.22 -9.09 -4.43
CA ASP A 124 10.36 -7.88 -5.25
C ASP A 124 9.30 -6.82 -4.93
N VAL A 125 8.15 -7.25 -4.44
CA VAL A 125 7.03 -6.39 -4.02
C VAL A 125 6.38 -6.98 -2.78
N LEU A 126 6.06 -6.12 -1.81
CA LEU A 126 5.28 -6.46 -0.63
C LEU A 126 3.82 -6.14 -0.91
N VAL A 127 2.96 -7.14 -1.01
CA VAL A 127 1.50 -6.99 -1.17
C VAL A 127 0.82 -7.86 -0.11
N ARG A 128 0.64 -7.28 1.10
CA ARG A 128 0.35 -8.02 2.32
C ARG A 128 -0.43 -7.16 3.32
N ASN A 129 -1.58 -6.63 2.94
CA ASN A 129 -2.39 -5.76 3.81
C ASN A 129 -1.51 -4.85 4.71
N THR A 130 -0.54 -4.16 4.10
CA THR A 130 0.46 -3.37 4.82
C THR A 130 0.10 -1.90 4.82
N THR A 131 -0.13 -1.35 6.00
CA THR A 131 -0.46 0.06 6.18
C THR A 131 0.69 0.98 5.78
N TRP A 132 0.43 1.91 4.89
CA TRP A 132 1.32 3.01 4.57
C TRP A 132 1.36 4.03 5.72
N THR A 133 2.51 4.21 6.33
CA THR A 133 2.73 5.22 7.37
C THR A 133 3.97 6.03 7.06
N SER A 134 4.05 7.25 7.60
CA SER A 134 5.23 8.11 7.42
C SER A 134 6.53 7.50 7.97
N SER A 135 6.44 6.66 9.00
CA SER A 135 7.62 5.97 9.55
C SER A 135 8.07 4.82 8.66
N ARG A 136 7.13 4.06 8.09
CA ARG A 136 7.45 2.96 7.17
C ARG A 136 8.02 3.48 5.86
N ASP A 137 7.44 4.53 5.32
CA ASP A 137 7.92 5.23 4.14
C ASP A 137 9.30 5.85 4.39
N GLY A 138 9.44 6.68 5.42
CA GLY A 138 10.67 7.44 5.65
C GLY A 138 11.79 6.70 6.38
N ALA A 139 11.52 5.63 7.14
CA ALA A 139 12.53 4.98 7.98
C ALA A 139 12.79 3.51 7.60
N GLU A 140 11.80 2.81 7.03
CA GLU A 140 11.99 1.42 6.60
C GLU A 140 12.56 1.31 5.18
N GLY A 141 12.62 2.42 4.42
CA GLY A 141 13.13 2.45 3.05
C GLY A 141 12.19 1.76 2.07
N VAL A 142 10.89 2.01 2.20
CA VAL A 142 9.83 1.41 1.39
C VAL A 142 8.97 2.50 0.77
N SER A 143 8.92 2.55 -0.53
CA SER A 143 7.98 3.37 -1.30
C SER A 143 6.64 2.63 -1.43
N PHE A 144 5.57 3.29 -0.99
CA PHE A 144 4.21 2.73 -1.06
C PHE A 144 3.47 3.26 -2.29
N ALA A 145 2.92 2.37 -3.09
CA ALA A 145 2.05 2.71 -4.22
C ALA A 145 0.70 3.29 -3.75
N HIS A 146 -0.18 3.60 -4.68
CA HIS A 146 -1.56 3.99 -4.36
C HIS A 146 -2.22 2.95 -3.44
N PRO A 147 -2.92 3.37 -2.36
CA PRO A 147 -3.60 2.42 -1.49
C PRO A 147 -4.60 1.55 -2.26
N ASN A 148 -4.39 0.24 -2.20
CA ASN A 148 -5.32 -0.71 -2.78
C ASN A 148 -6.52 -1.00 -1.86
N PHE A 149 -6.40 -0.70 -0.56
CA PHE A 149 -7.52 -0.83 0.39
C PHE A 149 -7.43 0.19 1.52
N TYR A 150 -8.54 0.83 1.85
CA TYR A 150 -8.65 1.75 2.99
C TYR A 150 -9.38 1.04 4.13
N ASP A 151 -8.71 0.88 5.25
CA ASP A 151 -9.20 0.20 6.44
C ASP A 151 -9.07 1.07 7.69
N GLY A 152 -9.45 0.50 8.80
CA GLY A 152 -9.26 1.02 10.15
C GLY A 152 -9.20 -0.12 11.15
N GLN A 153 -8.49 0.09 12.24
CA GLN A 153 -8.40 -0.88 13.33
C GLN A 153 -9.69 -0.91 14.14
N ALA A 154 -10.15 -2.10 14.49
CA ALA A 154 -11.31 -2.35 15.35
C ALA A 154 -10.99 -3.37 16.45
N MET A 155 -11.97 -3.60 17.32
CA MET A 155 -11.92 -4.58 18.40
C MET A 155 -13.00 -5.63 18.21
N MET A 156 -12.65 -6.90 18.35
CA MET A 156 -13.55 -8.05 18.31
C MET A 156 -13.59 -8.74 19.68
N VAL A 157 -14.79 -9.04 20.16
CA VAL A 157 -15.05 -9.64 21.46
C VAL A 157 -16.14 -10.73 21.36
N PRO A 158 -16.24 -11.66 22.33
CA PRO A 158 -17.42 -12.51 22.44
C PRO A 158 -18.66 -11.68 22.73
N GLU A 159 -19.81 -12.05 22.11
CA GLU A 159 -21.08 -11.34 22.32
C GLU A 159 -21.53 -11.40 23.78
N GLY A 160 -21.73 -10.23 24.37
CA GLY A 160 -22.26 -10.06 25.73
C GLY A 160 -21.20 -9.94 26.83
N ASP A 161 -19.92 -10.13 26.53
CA ASP A 161 -18.87 -9.99 27.54
C ASP A 161 -18.47 -8.53 27.74
N PHE A 162 -18.40 -7.75 26.67
CA PHE A 162 -18.06 -6.33 26.67
C PHE A 162 -19.03 -5.56 25.78
N ALA A 163 -19.38 -4.33 26.14
CA ALA A 163 -20.30 -3.48 25.39
C ALA A 163 -19.63 -2.26 24.74
N ALA A 164 -18.45 -1.86 25.23
CA ALA A 164 -17.67 -0.71 24.75
C ALA A 164 -16.19 -0.88 25.04
N MET A 165 -15.36 -0.01 24.46
CA MET A 165 -13.90 -0.02 24.68
C MET A 165 -13.51 0.19 26.15
N GLU A 166 -14.29 0.98 26.90
CA GLU A 166 -14.06 1.25 28.31
C GLU A 166 -14.27 0.02 29.22
N ASP A 167 -15.04 -0.97 28.76
CA ASP A 167 -15.28 -2.21 29.50
C ASP A 167 -14.07 -3.15 29.45
N LEU A 168 -13.08 -2.88 28.57
CA LEU A 168 -11.87 -3.68 28.42
C LEU A 168 -10.82 -3.43 29.51
N ASP A 169 -11.16 -2.70 30.58
CA ASP A 169 -10.21 -2.40 31.67
C ASP A 169 -9.77 -3.69 32.38
N GLY A 170 -8.48 -3.99 32.29
CA GLY A 170 -7.85 -5.21 32.79
C GLY A 170 -7.95 -6.42 31.86
N ALA A 171 -8.57 -6.28 30.69
CA ALA A 171 -8.72 -7.39 29.74
C ALA A 171 -7.42 -7.79 29.05
N SER A 172 -7.30 -9.07 28.72
CA SER A 172 -6.23 -9.60 27.88
C SER A 172 -6.63 -9.46 26.40
N ILE A 173 -5.79 -8.76 25.61
CA ILE A 173 -6.08 -8.43 24.21
C ILE A 173 -5.02 -9.03 23.27
N CYS A 174 -5.44 -9.91 22.39
CA CYS A 174 -4.58 -10.45 21.33
C CYS A 174 -4.35 -9.42 20.22
N VAL A 175 -3.10 -9.30 19.80
CA VAL A 175 -2.66 -8.39 18.73
C VAL A 175 -1.49 -9.00 17.96
N THR A 176 -1.38 -8.70 16.66
CA THR A 176 -0.23 -9.13 15.84
C THR A 176 0.98 -8.25 16.12
N THR A 177 2.12 -8.87 16.47
CA THR A 177 3.39 -8.15 16.72
C THR A 177 3.92 -7.44 15.48
N GLY A 178 4.66 -6.34 15.66
CA GLY A 178 5.28 -5.57 14.58
C GLY A 178 4.29 -4.82 13.67
N THR A 179 3.06 -4.57 14.17
CA THR A 179 1.99 -3.91 13.41
C THR A 179 1.71 -2.50 13.91
N THR A 180 1.02 -1.70 13.09
CA THR A 180 0.40 -0.43 13.49
C THR A 180 -0.65 -0.67 14.57
N THR A 181 -1.37 -1.80 14.49
CA THR A 181 -2.43 -2.15 15.43
C THR A 181 -1.92 -2.39 16.85
N GLU A 182 -0.70 -2.92 17.02
CA GLU A 182 -0.05 -3.03 18.33
C GLU A 182 0.24 -1.65 18.96
N LEU A 183 0.74 -0.71 18.15
CA LEU A 183 1.03 0.65 18.60
C LEU A 183 -0.24 1.46 18.90
N ASN A 184 -1.21 1.42 17.99
CA ASN A 184 -2.47 2.15 18.11
C ASN A 184 -3.29 1.67 19.32
N LEU A 185 -3.26 0.36 19.64
CA LEU A 185 -3.95 -0.21 20.80
C LEU A 185 -3.51 0.48 22.08
N ALA A 186 -2.18 0.59 22.30
CA ALA A 186 -1.62 1.22 23.49
C ALA A 186 -1.99 2.71 23.57
N ASP A 187 -1.90 3.42 22.44
CA ASP A 187 -2.22 4.85 22.41
C ASP A 187 -3.70 5.12 22.65
N TYR A 188 -4.59 4.35 22.02
CA TYR A 188 -6.03 4.56 22.10
C TYR A 188 -6.59 4.22 23.50
N LEU A 189 -6.31 3.03 24.02
CA LEU A 189 -6.77 2.63 25.35
C LEU A 189 -6.12 3.48 26.45
N GLY A 190 -4.84 3.86 26.28
CA GLY A 190 -4.16 4.79 27.18
C GLY A 190 -4.85 6.16 27.24
N ALA A 191 -5.36 6.68 26.13
CA ALA A 191 -6.13 7.93 26.10
C ALA A 191 -7.48 7.83 26.82
N LEU A 192 -8.09 6.64 26.85
CA LEU A 192 -9.31 6.34 27.59
C LEU A 192 -9.06 6.03 29.08
N ASN A 193 -7.79 5.92 29.51
CA ASN A 193 -7.35 5.44 30.82
C ASN A 193 -7.84 4.00 31.12
N VAL A 194 -7.83 3.14 30.11
CA VAL A 194 -8.14 1.72 30.17
C VAL A 194 -6.84 0.95 30.21
N ASP A 195 -6.58 0.23 31.29
CA ASP A 195 -5.44 -0.69 31.39
C ASP A 195 -5.77 -2.01 30.71
N PHE A 196 -4.80 -2.65 30.07
CA PHE A 196 -4.99 -3.93 29.38
C PHE A 196 -3.71 -4.78 29.42
N GLU A 197 -3.84 -6.08 29.19
CA GLU A 197 -2.73 -7.01 29.06
C GLU A 197 -2.56 -7.41 27.57
N PRO A 198 -1.50 -6.92 26.88
CA PRO A 198 -1.29 -7.28 25.47
C PRO A 198 -0.76 -8.72 25.35
N VAL A 199 -1.38 -9.50 24.48
CA VAL A 199 -0.93 -10.83 24.06
C VAL A 199 -0.47 -10.74 22.61
N ALA A 200 0.80 -10.37 22.40
CA ALA A 200 1.38 -10.23 21.08
C ALA A 200 1.74 -11.60 20.48
N LEU A 201 1.30 -11.87 19.26
CA LEU A 201 1.47 -13.11 18.53
C LEU A 201 1.90 -12.81 17.08
N GLU A 202 2.48 -13.79 16.37
CA GLU A 202 3.12 -13.56 15.07
C GLU A 202 2.11 -13.41 13.93
N ASP A 203 1.01 -14.19 13.99
CA ASP A 203 0.01 -14.26 12.92
C ASP A 203 -1.42 -14.45 13.45
N TYR A 204 -2.39 -14.37 12.56
CA TYR A 204 -3.80 -14.52 12.92
C TYR A 204 -4.19 -15.95 13.28
N ASP A 205 -3.52 -16.99 12.78
CA ASP A 205 -3.77 -18.38 13.19
C ASP A 205 -3.44 -18.59 14.66
N GLN A 206 -2.29 -18.05 15.12
CA GLN A 206 -1.92 -18.05 16.53
C GLN A 206 -2.87 -17.23 17.39
N ILE A 207 -3.29 -16.06 16.91
CA ILE A 207 -4.28 -15.20 17.57
C ILE A 207 -5.59 -15.96 17.77
N PHE A 208 -6.09 -16.63 16.73
CA PHE A 208 -7.32 -17.41 16.81
C PHE A 208 -7.24 -18.56 17.79
N GLN A 209 -6.15 -19.30 17.75
CA GLN A 209 -5.95 -20.40 18.70
C GLN A 209 -5.89 -19.88 20.14
N ALA A 210 -5.21 -18.74 20.38
CA ALA A 210 -5.11 -18.13 21.70
C ALA A 210 -6.48 -17.64 22.21
N PHE A 211 -7.24 -16.99 21.31
CA PHE A 211 -8.58 -16.48 21.64
C PHE A 211 -9.57 -17.63 21.93
N ARG A 212 -9.60 -18.68 21.10
CA ARG A 212 -10.41 -19.89 21.33
C ARG A 212 -10.08 -20.58 22.66
N GLN A 213 -8.81 -20.53 23.08
CA GLN A 213 -8.36 -21.13 24.35
C GLN A 213 -8.63 -20.22 25.56
N GLY A 214 -9.22 -19.03 25.36
CA GLY A 214 -9.46 -18.04 26.42
C GLY A 214 -8.16 -17.41 26.97
N ARG A 215 -7.07 -17.40 26.19
CA ARG A 215 -5.83 -16.68 26.54
C ARG A 215 -5.98 -15.18 26.34
N CYS A 216 -6.88 -14.77 25.45
CA CYS A 216 -7.28 -13.39 25.23
C CYS A 216 -8.80 -13.29 25.34
N GLU A 217 -9.26 -12.20 25.91
CA GLU A 217 -10.67 -11.85 26.05
C GLU A 217 -11.17 -11.01 24.89
N ALA A 218 -10.25 -10.36 24.17
CA ALA A 218 -10.51 -9.58 22.97
C ALA A 218 -9.41 -9.79 21.92
N VAL A 219 -9.73 -9.45 20.67
CA VAL A 219 -8.78 -9.43 19.54
C VAL A 219 -8.86 -8.07 18.86
N THR A 220 -7.73 -7.47 18.55
CA THR A 220 -7.67 -6.25 17.74
C THR A 220 -6.87 -6.45 16.46
N GLY A 221 -7.28 -5.77 15.41
CA GLY A 221 -6.66 -5.80 14.09
C GLY A 221 -7.41 -4.91 13.11
N ASP A 222 -7.01 -4.94 11.86
CA ASP A 222 -7.75 -4.32 10.76
C ASP A 222 -9.19 -4.85 10.73
N ARG A 223 -10.18 -3.96 10.63
CA ARG A 223 -11.59 -4.35 10.68
C ARG A 223 -11.92 -5.38 9.59
N SER A 224 -11.38 -5.21 8.40
CA SER A 224 -11.60 -6.14 7.30
C SER A 224 -11.04 -7.54 7.60
N ALA A 225 -9.85 -7.61 8.22
CA ALA A 225 -9.28 -8.87 8.66
C ALA A 225 -10.16 -9.54 9.73
N LEU A 226 -10.63 -8.78 10.72
CA LEU A 226 -11.54 -9.30 11.75
C LEU A 226 -12.85 -9.84 11.15
N VAL A 227 -13.43 -9.14 10.16
CA VAL A 227 -14.62 -9.63 9.42
C VAL A 227 -14.28 -10.92 8.68
N GLY A 228 -13.15 -10.96 7.95
CA GLY A 228 -12.70 -12.18 7.28
C GLY A 228 -12.55 -13.36 8.23
N LEU A 229 -11.99 -13.10 9.40
CA LEU A 229 -11.78 -14.11 10.42
C LEU A 229 -13.10 -14.67 11.00
N THR A 230 -14.14 -13.83 11.16
CA THR A 230 -15.45 -14.33 11.61
C THR A 230 -16.06 -15.34 10.65
N SER A 231 -15.70 -15.26 9.34
CA SER A 231 -16.18 -16.23 8.34
C SER A 231 -15.61 -17.65 8.52
N THR A 232 -14.49 -17.78 9.22
CA THR A 232 -13.85 -19.07 9.55
C THR A 232 -14.13 -19.54 10.96
N TRP A 233 -14.93 -18.75 11.73
CA TRP A 233 -15.24 -19.05 13.11
C TRP A 233 -16.23 -20.20 13.25
N GLU A 234 -15.89 -21.17 14.08
CA GLU A 234 -16.76 -22.34 14.32
C GLU A 234 -17.90 -21.97 15.28
N GLU A 235 -19.12 -22.45 15.00
CA GLU A 235 -20.34 -22.13 15.77
C GLU A 235 -20.26 -22.56 17.26
N ASP A 236 -19.37 -23.47 17.62
CA ASP A 236 -19.22 -23.99 18.98
C ASP A 236 -18.54 -23.00 19.96
N VAL A 237 -17.93 -21.93 19.46
CA VAL A 237 -17.23 -20.91 20.28
C VAL A 237 -18.15 -19.72 20.64
N GLY A 238 -19.33 -19.65 20.05
CA GLY A 238 -20.32 -18.59 20.29
C GLY A 238 -20.18 -17.41 19.32
N PRO A 239 -21.17 -16.51 19.32
CA PRO A 239 -21.17 -15.35 18.45
C PRO A 239 -20.12 -14.32 18.87
N LEU A 240 -19.55 -13.62 17.88
CA LEU A 240 -18.57 -12.54 18.04
C LEU A 240 -19.18 -11.20 17.65
N VAL A 241 -18.72 -10.14 18.26
CA VAL A 241 -19.07 -8.76 17.93
C VAL A 241 -17.78 -7.99 17.61
N ILE A 242 -17.80 -7.29 16.49
CA ILE A 242 -16.77 -6.30 16.15
C ILE A 242 -17.37 -4.92 16.50
N PHE A 243 -16.69 -4.16 17.35
CA PHE A 243 -17.16 -2.82 17.72
C PHE A 243 -17.16 -1.89 16.50
N ASP A 244 -18.10 -0.94 16.50
CA ASP A 244 -18.21 0.06 15.44
C ASP A 244 -17.11 1.14 15.53
N ASP A 245 -16.47 1.26 16.69
CA ASP A 245 -15.38 2.21 16.93
C ASP A 245 -14.16 1.86 16.07
N ILE A 246 -13.80 2.78 15.18
CA ILE A 246 -12.58 2.70 14.39
C ILE A 246 -11.51 3.53 15.06
N ILE A 247 -10.45 2.90 15.54
CA ILE A 247 -9.42 3.51 16.39
C ILE A 247 -8.19 4.02 15.62
N SER A 248 -8.09 3.74 14.33
CA SER A 248 -6.99 4.21 13.48
C SER A 248 -7.40 4.40 12.01
N LYS A 249 -6.46 4.89 11.21
CA LYS A 249 -6.52 4.90 9.75
C LYS A 249 -5.47 3.94 9.22
N GLU A 250 -5.90 2.99 8.41
CA GLU A 250 -5.04 1.97 7.84
C GLU A 250 -5.16 1.99 6.30
N PRO A 251 -4.47 2.94 5.60
CA PRO A 251 -4.36 2.87 4.14
C PRO A 251 -3.40 1.74 3.77
N LEU A 252 -3.94 0.61 3.35
CA LEU A 252 -3.15 -0.55 2.94
C LEU A 252 -2.68 -0.34 1.50
N ALA A 253 -1.39 -0.60 1.26
CA ALA A 253 -0.81 -0.38 -0.06
C ALA A 253 0.31 -1.38 -0.36
N PRO A 254 0.52 -1.73 -1.64
CA PRO A 254 1.73 -2.43 -2.07
C PRO A 254 2.96 -1.56 -1.83
N GLY A 255 4.06 -2.19 -1.40
CA GLY A 255 5.32 -1.51 -1.13
C GLY A 255 6.47 -2.13 -1.90
N VAL A 256 7.39 -1.30 -2.37
CA VAL A 256 8.63 -1.71 -3.02
C VAL A 256 9.83 -1.07 -2.30
N LEU A 257 11.02 -1.57 -2.54
CA LEU A 257 12.23 -0.98 -1.96
C LEU A 257 12.48 0.41 -2.56
N ASP A 258 12.88 1.38 -1.72
CA ASP A 258 13.23 2.73 -2.16
C ASP A 258 14.39 2.74 -3.18
N GLY A 259 14.32 3.71 -4.10
CA GLY A 259 15.41 4.02 -5.02
C GLY A 259 15.35 3.31 -6.37
N ASP A 260 14.28 2.59 -6.66
CA ASP A 260 13.95 2.08 -7.99
C ASP A 260 12.62 2.69 -8.47
N ASP A 261 12.72 3.90 -9.03
CA ASP A 261 11.55 4.66 -9.49
C ASP A 261 10.83 3.94 -10.64
N GLU A 262 11.58 3.22 -11.50
CA GLU A 262 11.01 2.49 -12.65
C GLU A 262 10.11 1.33 -12.17
N TRP A 263 10.57 0.55 -11.19
CA TRP A 263 9.77 -0.52 -10.60
C TRP A 263 8.58 0.02 -9.81
N PHE A 264 8.80 1.08 -9.03
CA PHE A 264 7.73 1.76 -8.30
C PHE A 264 6.63 2.26 -9.24
N ASP A 265 6.99 2.89 -10.34
CA ASP A 265 6.02 3.43 -11.31
C ASP A 265 5.16 2.33 -11.91
N VAL A 266 5.72 1.17 -12.25
CA VAL A 266 4.92 0.02 -12.75
C VAL A 266 3.89 -0.42 -11.72
N ILE A 267 4.32 -0.67 -10.47
CA ILE A 267 3.41 -1.11 -9.40
C ILE A 267 2.31 -0.07 -9.15
N ASN A 268 2.70 1.21 -9.06
CA ASN A 268 1.75 2.29 -8.81
C ASN A 268 0.76 2.47 -9.98
N MET A 269 1.21 2.35 -11.23
CA MET A 269 0.33 2.46 -12.39
C MET A 269 -0.63 1.28 -12.53
N VAL A 270 -0.22 0.06 -12.18
CA VAL A 270 -1.13 -1.09 -12.17
C VAL A 270 -2.27 -0.89 -11.16
N VAL A 271 -1.96 -0.46 -9.93
CA VAL A 271 -3.00 -0.19 -8.91
C VAL A 271 -3.96 0.89 -9.41
N ASN A 272 -3.43 2.03 -9.90
CA ASN A 272 -4.26 3.11 -10.44
C ASN A 272 -5.06 2.67 -11.68
N GLY A 273 -4.46 1.85 -12.54
CA GLY A 273 -5.12 1.33 -13.74
C GLY A 273 -6.30 0.43 -13.44
N LEU A 274 -6.21 -0.42 -12.40
CA LEU A 274 -7.32 -1.27 -11.95
C LEU A 274 -8.51 -0.44 -11.42
N VAL A 275 -8.23 0.61 -10.65
CA VAL A 275 -9.28 1.54 -10.16
C VAL A 275 -9.86 2.36 -11.31
N LEU A 276 -9.03 2.83 -12.25
CA LEU A 276 -9.49 3.57 -13.43
C LEU A 276 -10.33 2.69 -14.35
N ALA A 277 -9.97 1.40 -14.51
CA ALA A 277 -10.75 0.46 -15.29
C ALA A 277 -12.18 0.29 -14.73
N GLU A 278 -12.33 0.20 -13.41
CA GLU A 278 -13.64 0.20 -12.77
C GLU A 278 -14.40 1.52 -13.01
N GLU A 279 -13.73 2.68 -12.85
CA GLU A 279 -14.33 4.00 -13.08
C GLU A 279 -14.83 4.17 -14.54
N LEU A 280 -14.15 3.54 -15.49
CA LEU A 280 -14.50 3.56 -16.91
C LEU A 280 -15.38 2.39 -17.33
N GLU A 281 -15.83 1.56 -16.39
CA GLU A 281 -16.67 0.38 -16.63
C GLU A 281 -16.01 -0.65 -17.58
N VAL A 282 -14.66 -0.69 -17.62
CA VAL A 282 -13.91 -1.72 -18.35
C VAL A 282 -13.74 -2.94 -17.44
N THR A 283 -14.26 -4.08 -17.88
CA THR A 283 -14.28 -5.34 -17.13
C THR A 283 -13.61 -6.45 -17.93
N SER A 284 -13.31 -7.57 -17.26
CA SER A 284 -12.83 -8.77 -17.96
C SER A 284 -13.82 -9.26 -19.05
N GLU A 285 -15.12 -9.00 -18.90
CA GLU A 285 -16.15 -9.45 -19.86
C GLU A 285 -16.22 -8.59 -21.14
N ASN A 286 -15.98 -7.26 -21.04
CA ASN A 286 -16.08 -6.35 -22.18
C ASN A 286 -14.74 -5.94 -22.79
N LEU A 287 -13.62 -6.41 -22.23
CA LEU A 287 -12.26 -6.02 -22.60
C LEU A 287 -11.98 -6.15 -24.11
N ASP A 288 -12.31 -7.28 -24.72
CA ASP A 288 -12.08 -7.52 -26.16
C ASP A 288 -12.82 -6.50 -27.04
N GLN A 289 -14.01 -6.08 -26.62
CA GLN A 289 -14.78 -5.06 -27.31
C GLN A 289 -14.09 -3.71 -27.19
N GLU A 290 -13.67 -3.32 -26.00
CA GLU A 290 -13.01 -2.04 -25.73
C GLU A 290 -11.62 -1.96 -26.39
N ILE A 291 -10.88 -3.06 -26.48
CA ILE A 291 -9.63 -3.14 -27.27
C ILE A 291 -9.91 -2.89 -28.77
N SER A 292 -10.97 -3.50 -29.29
CA SER A 292 -11.28 -3.44 -30.74
C SER A 292 -11.86 -2.08 -31.18
N SER A 293 -12.61 -1.43 -30.27
CA SER A 293 -13.30 -0.18 -30.53
C SER A 293 -13.62 0.54 -29.20
N PRO A 294 -12.65 1.28 -28.65
CA PRO A 294 -12.84 2.00 -27.39
C PRO A 294 -14.06 2.90 -27.44
N SER A 295 -14.94 2.78 -26.46
CA SER A 295 -16.15 3.59 -26.37
C SER A 295 -15.88 5.03 -25.89
N ASP A 296 -14.72 5.27 -25.26
CA ASP A 296 -14.24 6.58 -24.79
C ASP A 296 -12.72 6.70 -25.05
N PRO A 297 -12.20 7.88 -25.43
CA PRO A 297 -10.75 8.12 -25.56
C PRO A 297 -9.94 7.79 -24.30
N LYS A 298 -10.53 7.90 -23.12
CA LYS A 298 -9.87 7.53 -21.84
C LYS A 298 -9.64 6.02 -21.75
N ILE A 299 -10.58 5.23 -22.29
CA ILE A 299 -10.43 3.77 -22.39
C ILE A 299 -9.30 3.43 -23.36
N GLY A 300 -9.24 4.13 -24.51
CA GLY A 300 -8.13 3.99 -25.44
C GLY A 300 -6.77 4.25 -24.77
N ALA A 301 -6.67 5.33 -23.97
CA ALA A 301 -5.46 5.64 -23.22
C ALA A 301 -5.14 4.60 -22.14
N LEU A 302 -6.14 4.11 -21.40
CA LEU A 302 -5.95 3.05 -20.38
C LEU A 302 -5.43 1.75 -21.02
N LEU A 303 -5.99 1.36 -22.18
CA LEU A 303 -5.67 0.10 -22.83
C LEU A 303 -4.48 0.20 -23.81
N GLY A 304 -3.88 1.39 -24.00
CA GLY A 304 -2.79 1.59 -24.95
C GLY A 304 -3.22 1.37 -26.41
N VAL A 305 -4.47 1.66 -26.75
CA VAL A 305 -5.00 1.48 -28.10
C VAL A 305 -5.46 2.81 -28.72
N PRO A 306 -5.24 3.02 -30.03
CA PRO A 306 -5.63 4.25 -30.68
C PRO A 306 -7.16 4.37 -30.76
N VAL A 307 -7.69 5.55 -30.48
CA VAL A 307 -9.11 5.84 -30.68
C VAL A 307 -9.43 6.05 -32.17
N ALA A 308 -10.63 5.65 -32.59
CA ALA A 308 -11.02 5.69 -33.97
C ALA A 308 -11.40 7.10 -34.47
N GLU A 309 -11.89 7.97 -33.62
CA GLU A 309 -12.45 9.29 -33.96
C GLU A 309 -11.99 10.38 -32.98
N GLY A 310 -11.93 11.63 -33.43
CA GLY A 310 -11.58 12.79 -32.64
C GLY A 310 -10.22 13.39 -32.98
N GLU A 311 -9.78 14.39 -32.22
CA GLU A 311 -8.49 15.07 -32.41
C GLU A 311 -7.29 14.15 -32.11
N GLU A 312 -7.49 13.13 -31.28
CA GLU A 312 -6.49 12.14 -30.87
C GLU A 312 -6.61 10.82 -31.66
N ALA A 313 -7.41 10.80 -32.75
CA ALA A 313 -7.62 9.60 -33.56
C ALA A 313 -6.30 9.05 -34.13
N GLY A 314 -6.04 7.77 -33.91
CA GLY A 314 -4.83 7.09 -34.37
C GLY A 314 -3.58 7.37 -33.54
N ILE A 315 -3.69 8.09 -32.42
CA ILE A 315 -2.59 8.27 -31.44
C ILE A 315 -2.67 7.12 -30.44
N GLU A 316 -1.62 6.34 -30.38
CA GLU A 316 -1.40 5.32 -29.35
C GLU A 316 -0.82 5.98 -28.11
N PHE A 317 -1.41 5.73 -26.96
CA PHE A 317 -0.91 6.25 -25.69
C PHE A 317 0.15 5.29 -25.12
N ASP A 318 1.33 5.83 -24.84
CA ASP A 318 2.40 5.13 -24.13
C ASP A 318 2.74 5.93 -22.88
N PRO A 319 2.53 5.39 -21.67
CA PRO A 319 2.85 6.07 -20.41
C PRO A 319 4.36 6.23 -20.18
N GLY A 320 5.20 5.64 -21.04
CA GLY A 320 6.67 5.69 -20.88
C GLY A 320 7.21 4.78 -19.78
N LEU A 321 6.43 3.79 -19.35
CA LEU A 321 6.89 2.76 -18.42
C LEU A 321 7.76 1.73 -19.17
N ALA A 322 8.65 1.07 -18.45
CA ALA A 322 9.50 0.02 -19.03
C ALA A 322 8.79 -1.35 -19.20
N VAL A 323 7.48 -1.29 -19.41
CA VAL A 323 6.61 -2.42 -19.80
C VAL A 323 5.88 -2.07 -21.09
N GLU A 324 5.22 -3.03 -21.72
CA GLU A 324 4.46 -2.77 -22.96
C GLU A 324 3.36 -1.73 -22.71
N GLY A 325 3.14 -0.80 -23.67
CA GLY A 325 2.10 0.24 -23.55
C GLY A 325 0.68 -0.32 -23.39
N THR A 326 0.48 -1.59 -23.76
CA THR A 326 -0.77 -2.34 -23.65
C THR A 326 -0.90 -3.15 -22.35
N PHE A 327 -0.01 -2.96 -21.37
CA PHE A 327 0.07 -3.78 -20.16
C PHE A 327 -1.27 -3.92 -19.41
N MET A 328 -2.12 -2.89 -19.41
CA MET A 328 -3.42 -2.95 -18.74
C MET A 328 -4.41 -3.92 -19.43
N GLN A 329 -4.23 -4.25 -20.71
CA GLN A 329 -5.02 -5.30 -21.36
C GLN A 329 -4.74 -6.65 -20.67
N ASN A 330 -3.48 -6.99 -20.47
CA ASN A 330 -3.07 -8.24 -19.81
C ASN A 330 -3.51 -8.26 -18.35
N VAL A 331 -3.39 -7.12 -17.66
CA VAL A 331 -3.82 -6.99 -16.25
C VAL A 331 -5.32 -7.26 -16.13
N ILE A 332 -6.16 -6.58 -16.92
CA ILE A 332 -7.61 -6.73 -16.84
C ILE A 332 -8.05 -8.13 -17.32
N ALA A 333 -7.41 -8.69 -18.35
CA ALA A 333 -7.68 -10.06 -18.78
C ALA A 333 -7.37 -11.08 -17.68
N SER A 334 -6.30 -10.86 -16.91
CA SER A 334 -5.85 -11.76 -15.83
C SER A 334 -6.75 -11.72 -14.60
N VAL A 335 -7.09 -10.54 -14.09
CA VAL A 335 -7.75 -10.39 -12.78
C VAL A 335 -9.06 -9.60 -12.81
N GLY A 336 -9.42 -9.00 -13.93
CA GLY A 336 -10.52 -8.03 -14.01
C GLY A 336 -10.09 -6.64 -13.55
N ASN A 337 -11.08 -5.77 -13.27
CA ASN A 337 -10.85 -4.46 -12.68
C ASN A 337 -10.87 -4.53 -11.13
N TYR A 338 -10.67 -3.39 -10.47
CA TYR A 338 -10.64 -3.31 -8.99
C TYR A 338 -11.95 -3.81 -8.36
N GLY A 339 -13.11 -3.48 -8.94
CA GLY A 339 -14.41 -3.96 -8.45
C GLY A 339 -14.57 -5.46 -8.57
N GLU A 340 -14.12 -6.07 -9.69
CA GLU A 340 -14.17 -7.52 -9.88
C GLU A 340 -13.28 -8.26 -8.88
N ILE A 341 -12.09 -7.71 -8.55
CA ILE A 341 -11.21 -8.27 -7.52
C ILE A 341 -11.87 -8.18 -6.13
N PHE A 342 -12.44 -7.03 -5.80
CA PHE A 342 -13.14 -6.82 -4.53
C PHE A 342 -14.32 -7.79 -4.37
N ASP A 343 -15.16 -7.88 -5.39
CA ASP A 343 -16.36 -8.73 -5.38
C ASP A 343 -16.03 -10.22 -5.32
N ARG A 344 -14.90 -10.63 -5.87
CA ARG A 344 -14.45 -12.02 -5.82
C ARG A 344 -14.01 -12.45 -4.43
N HIS A 345 -13.32 -11.58 -3.70
CA HIS A 345 -12.63 -11.97 -2.47
C HIS A 345 -13.25 -11.41 -1.19
N LEU A 346 -13.82 -10.21 -1.23
CA LEU A 346 -14.21 -9.48 -0.03
C LEU A 346 -15.75 -9.44 0.17
N THR A 347 -16.51 -9.25 -0.90
CA THR A 347 -17.98 -9.27 -0.86
C THR A 347 -18.54 -10.58 -0.28
N PRO A 348 -18.00 -11.78 -0.59
CA PRO A 348 -18.50 -13.04 0.00
C PRO A 348 -18.32 -13.14 1.51
N LEU A 349 -17.41 -12.37 2.09
CA LEU A 349 -17.16 -12.30 3.54
C LEU A 349 -18.07 -11.28 4.24
N GLY A 350 -18.92 -10.57 3.49
CA GLY A 350 -19.80 -9.54 4.01
C GLY A 350 -19.13 -8.16 4.14
N LEU A 351 -17.96 -7.96 3.52
CA LEU A 351 -17.33 -6.64 3.44
C LEU A 351 -18.06 -5.79 2.39
N GLU A 352 -18.44 -4.58 2.79
CA GLU A 352 -18.96 -3.55 1.90
C GLU A 352 -17.83 -2.67 1.38
N ARG A 353 -18.09 -1.96 0.28
CA ARG A 353 -17.08 -1.08 -0.34
C ARG A 353 -16.70 0.10 0.56
N ASP A 354 -17.66 0.76 1.20
CA ASP A 354 -17.44 1.92 2.08
C ASP A 354 -16.43 2.93 1.51
N LEU A 355 -15.33 3.19 2.22
CA LEU A 355 -14.24 4.04 1.73
C LEU A 355 -13.58 3.49 0.45
N ASN A 356 -13.70 2.20 0.18
CA ASN A 356 -13.13 1.54 -1.00
C ASN A 356 -14.03 1.63 -2.25
N ALA A 357 -15.20 2.26 -2.15
CA ALA A 357 -15.98 2.63 -3.31
C ALA A 357 -15.27 3.75 -4.12
N LEU A 358 -15.61 3.87 -5.40
CA LEU A 358 -15.12 4.95 -6.24
C LEU A 358 -15.54 6.32 -5.68
N TRP A 359 -14.73 7.35 -5.94
CA TRP A 359 -15.02 8.73 -5.53
C TRP A 359 -16.36 9.24 -6.09
N THR A 360 -16.80 8.72 -7.23
CA THR A 360 -18.11 9.00 -7.85
C THR A 360 -19.27 8.39 -7.09
N GLU A 361 -19.01 7.40 -6.25
CA GLU A 361 -19.99 6.64 -5.46
C GLU A 361 -19.96 6.96 -3.97
N GLY A 362 -19.12 7.94 -3.59
CA GLY A 362 -18.98 8.41 -2.21
C GLY A 362 -17.83 7.79 -1.42
N GLY A 363 -17.03 6.93 -2.03
CA GLY A 363 -15.78 6.43 -1.49
C GLY A 363 -14.59 7.37 -1.75
N ILE A 364 -13.38 6.86 -1.59
CA ILE A 364 -12.14 7.62 -1.78
C ILE A 364 -11.15 6.96 -2.73
N GLN A 365 -11.55 5.88 -3.42
CA GLN A 365 -10.76 5.34 -4.54
C GLN A 365 -10.80 6.36 -5.69
N TYR A 366 -9.62 6.91 -6.01
CA TYR A 366 -9.46 8.00 -6.95
C TYR A 366 -8.18 7.78 -7.77
N ALA A 367 -8.33 7.18 -8.94
CA ALA A 367 -7.20 6.92 -9.83
C ALA A 367 -6.70 8.18 -10.53
N ILE A 368 -5.41 8.19 -10.85
CA ILE A 368 -4.86 9.21 -11.73
C ILE A 368 -5.29 8.97 -13.18
N PRO A 369 -5.48 10.02 -14.00
CA PRO A 369 -5.81 9.84 -15.41
C PRO A 369 -4.60 9.32 -16.21
N PHE A 370 -4.83 8.35 -17.07
CA PHE A 370 -3.87 7.89 -18.07
C PHE A 370 -3.93 8.84 -19.28
N ARG A 371 -2.83 9.58 -19.51
CA ARG A 371 -2.71 10.59 -20.59
C ARG A 371 -1.26 10.76 -21.03
#